data_a6277125fedf8ea920734cf739b1aac4
#
_entry.id   a6277125fedf8ea920734cf739b1aac4
#
_cell.length_a   1.000
_cell.length_b   1.000
_cell.length_c   1.000
_cell.angle_alpha   90.00
_cell.angle_beta   90.00
_cell.angle_gamma   90.00
#
_symmetry.space_group_name_H-M   'P 1'
#
loop_
_entity.id
_entity.type
_entity.pdbx_description
1 polymer ?
#
loop_
_entity_poly.entity_id
_entity_poly.type
_entity_poly.pdbx_seq_one_letter_code
_entity_poly.pdbx_strand_id
1 'polypeptide(L)'
;HSAGGRNAWMYAVTHPGKVSSLMVVDIDPDADNPESRSMFERYHAEPDEWESLEAVIERLRGRQPASTDEMLRHQALHMTRELPGGRRVWKRDRALLEAYERPDLWEEWRRISCPTLIVRGRQSDLLRHDVAVRMREEIKRVRLVELDGGGHWFYQEQHGAFETTVRWFLQRPP
;
A
#
# COMPACT_ATOMS: atom_id res chain seq x y z
N HIS A 1 0.02 2.78 -3.42
CA HIS A 1 0.35 1.90 -2.31
C HIS A 1 -0.69 0.79 -2.15
N SER A 2 -0.26 -0.45 -1.83
CA SER A 2 -1.15 -1.58 -1.49
C SER A 2 -2.19 -1.84 -2.60
N ALA A 3 -3.47 -2.04 -2.28
CA ALA A 3 -4.55 -2.24 -3.25
C ALA A 3 -4.62 -1.13 -4.31
N GLY A 4 -4.28 0.13 -3.95
CA GLY A 4 -4.15 1.23 -4.90
C GLY A 4 -3.07 0.99 -5.96
N GLY A 5 -2.00 0.28 -5.63
CA GLY A 5 -0.97 -0.15 -6.59
C GLY A 5 -1.53 -1.14 -7.61
N ARG A 6 -2.31 -2.13 -7.15
CA ARG A 6 -2.99 -3.09 -8.05
C ARG A 6 -3.94 -2.39 -9.01
N ASN A 7 -4.75 -1.46 -8.52
CA ASN A 7 -5.65 -0.67 -9.36
C ASN A 7 -4.88 0.18 -10.38
N ALA A 8 -3.75 0.79 -9.97
CA ALA A 8 -2.95 1.64 -10.83
C ALA A 8 -2.31 0.84 -11.99
N TRP A 9 -1.76 -0.35 -11.74
CA TRP A 9 -1.20 -1.13 -12.85
C TRP A 9 -2.28 -1.74 -13.74
N MET A 10 -3.43 -2.13 -13.19
CA MET A 10 -4.58 -2.55 -14.01
C MET A 10 -5.03 -1.43 -14.96
N TYR A 11 -5.06 -0.20 -14.47
CA TYR A 11 -5.32 0.96 -15.33
C TYR A 11 -4.25 1.12 -16.41
N ALA A 12 -2.97 1.01 -16.06
CA ALA A 12 -1.87 1.13 -17.03
C ALA A 12 -1.93 0.06 -18.12
N VAL A 13 -2.33 -1.16 -17.79
CA VAL A 13 -2.47 -2.28 -18.73
C VAL A 13 -3.69 -2.14 -19.63
N THR A 14 -4.81 -1.68 -19.07
CA THR A 14 -6.07 -1.51 -19.82
C THR A 14 -6.11 -0.21 -20.65
N HIS A 15 -5.24 0.76 -20.36
CA HIS A 15 -5.14 2.03 -21.05
C HIS A 15 -3.69 2.31 -21.51
N PRO A 16 -3.15 1.49 -22.44
CA PRO A 16 -1.77 1.65 -22.89
C PRO A 16 -1.55 3.04 -23.50
N GLY A 17 -0.42 3.66 -23.13
CA GLY A 17 -0.05 5.01 -23.58
C GLY A 17 -0.70 6.17 -22.81
N LYS A 18 -1.61 5.91 -21.86
CA LYS A 18 -2.18 6.95 -20.99
C LYS A 18 -1.38 7.17 -19.70
N VAL A 19 -0.50 6.23 -19.34
CA VAL A 19 0.34 6.29 -18.15
C VAL A 19 1.78 6.53 -18.57
N SER A 20 2.34 7.67 -18.21
CA SER A 20 3.74 8.03 -18.52
C SER A 20 4.74 7.29 -17.64
N SER A 21 4.37 7.01 -16.39
CA SER A 21 5.16 6.20 -15.45
C SER A 21 4.26 5.66 -14.34
N LEU A 22 4.65 4.53 -13.75
CA LEU A 22 3.93 3.82 -12.70
C LEU A 22 4.82 3.63 -11.48
N MET A 23 4.30 3.89 -10.29
CA MET A 23 4.95 3.51 -9.04
C MET A 23 4.04 2.55 -8.27
N VAL A 24 4.60 1.40 -7.92
CA VAL A 24 3.93 0.35 -7.15
C VAL A 24 4.62 0.23 -5.80
N VAL A 25 3.89 0.52 -4.74
CA VAL A 25 4.43 0.59 -3.39
C VAL A 25 3.86 -0.55 -2.56
N ASP A 26 4.73 -1.48 -2.24
CA ASP A 26 4.54 -2.59 -1.29
C ASP A 26 3.29 -3.45 -1.53
N ILE A 27 3.16 -3.99 -2.71
CA ILE A 27 2.10 -4.91 -3.12
C ILE A 27 2.58 -5.81 -4.26
N ASP A 28 2.10 -7.01 -4.32
CA ASP A 28 2.46 -8.06 -5.29
C ASP A 28 1.26 -8.51 -6.15
N PRO A 29 1.51 -9.25 -7.25
CA PRO A 29 0.48 -9.81 -8.12
C PRO A 29 -0.13 -11.13 -7.62
N ASP A 30 0.47 -11.80 -6.62
CA ASP A 30 0.04 -13.13 -6.20
C ASP A 30 -1.43 -13.17 -5.74
N ALA A 31 -2.15 -14.22 -6.12
CA ALA A 31 -3.46 -14.53 -5.57
C ALA A 31 -3.37 -14.97 -4.10
N ASP A 32 -2.37 -15.79 -3.78
CA ASP A 32 -2.14 -16.27 -2.42
C ASP A 32 -1.02 -15.48 -1.75
N ASN A 33 -1.38 -14.70 -0.75
CA ASN A 33 -0.46 -13.97 0.11
C ASN A 33 -0.94 -14.07 1.56
N PRO A 34 -0.28 -14.90 2.39
CA PRO A 34 -0.70 -15.15 3.77
C PRO A 34 -0.76 -13.90 4.64
N GLU A 35 0.18 -12.94 4.46
CA GLU A 35 0.15 -11.69 5.22
C GLU A 35 -1.03 -10.81 4.79
N SER A 36 -1.35 -10.76 3.51
CA SER A 36 -2.55 -10.07 3.04
C SER A 36 -3.81 -10.66 3.65
N ARG A 37 -3.92 -11.99 3.68
CA ARG A 37 -5.06 -12.70 4.30
C ARG A 37 -5.18 -12.35 5.78
N SER A 38 -4.09 -12.52 6.53
CA SER A 38 -4.03 -12.18 7.96
C SER A 38 -4.39 -10.70 8.23
N MET A 39 -3.94 -9.80 7.37
CA MET A 39 -4.29 -8.37 7.48
C MET A 39 -5.79 -8.14 7.28
N PHE A 40 -6.42 -8.78 6.29
CA PHE A 40 -7.86 -8.67 6.06
C PHE A 40 -8.67 -9.28 7.21
N GLU A 41 -8.25 -10.43 7.76
CA GLU A 41 -8.87 -11.03 8.94
C GLU A 41 -8.83 -10.08 10.14
N ARG A 42 -7.69 -9.42 10.39
CA ARG A 42 -7.56 -8.41 11.44
C ARG A 42 -8.50 -7.20 11.19
N TYR A 43 -8.59 -6.72 9.95
CA TYR A 43 -9.50 -5.63 9.61
C TYR A 43 -10.98 -6.01 9.75
N HIS A 44 -11.32 -7.25 9.44
CA HIS A 44 -12.68 -7.76 9.60
C HIS A 44 -13.06 -7.90 11.07
N ALA A 45 -12.13 -8.29 11.93
CA ALA A 45 -12.33 -8.42 13.38
C ALA A 45 -12.45 -7.07 14.12
N GLU A 46 -12.01 -5.96 13.50
CA GLU A 46 -12.08 -4.64 14.12
C GLU A 46 -13.49 -4.05 14.07
N PRO A 47 -13.86 -3.24 15.08
CA PRO A 47 -15.10 -2.47 15.03
C PRO A 47 -15.02 -1.40 13.92
N ASP A 48 -16.16 -1.05 13.34
CA ASP A 48 -16.22 0.08 12.40
C ASP A 48 -16.29 1.42 13.14
N GLU A 49 -16.85 1.46 14.34
CA GLU A 49 -16.97 2.64 15.18
C GLU A 49 -15.99 2.61 16.35
N TRP A 50 -15.52 3.79 16.71
CA TRP A 50 -14.53 4.04 17.76
C TRP A 50 -15.05 5.14 18.70
N GLU A 51 -14.73 5.04 19.96
CA GLU A 51 -15.22 5.96 21.00
C GLU A 51 -14.68 7.38 20.82
N SER A 52 -13.46 7.53 20.28
CA SER A 52 -12.80 8.82 20.10
C SER A 52 -11.74 8.78 18.97
N LEU A 53 -11.23 9.95 18.61
CA LEU A 53 -10.08 10.08 17.71
C LEU A 53 -8.83 9.43 18.30
N GLU A 54 -8.63 9.57 19.60
CA GLU A 54 -7.49 9.00 20.34
C GLU A 54 -7.49 7.49 20.29
N ALA A 55 -8.67 6.84 20.39
CA ALA A 55 -8.80 5.39 20.25
C ALA A 55 -8.38 4.92 18.85
N VAL A 56 -8.71 5.67 17.80
CA VAL A 56 -8.25 5.41 16.43
C VAL A 56 -6.74 5.58 16.31
N ILE A 57 -6.17 6.64 16.90
CA ILE A 57 -4.71 6.90 16.88
C ILE A 57 -3.98 5.73 17.54
N GLU A 58 -4.43 5.27 18.70
CA GLU A 58 -3.79 4.19 19.44
C GLU A 58 -3.82 2.87 18.67
N ARG A 59 -4.95 2.58 18.02
CA ARG A 59 -5.07 1.45 17.11
C ARG A 59 -4.09 1.54 15.94
N LEU A 60 -3.93 2.73 15.32
CA LEU A 60 -2.97 2.94 14.24
C LEU A 60 -1.53 2.80 14.73
N ARG A 61 -1.20 3.31 15.93
CA ARG A 61 0.11 3.16 16.57
C ARG A 61 0.52 1.69 16.72
N GLY A 62 -0.41 0.84 17.14
CA GLY A 62 -0.15 -0.60 17.24
C GLY A 62 0.27 -1.27 15.92
N ARG A 63 -0.08 -0.67 14.79
CA ARG A 63 0.26 -1.18 13.45
C ARG A 63 1.46 -0.49 12.79
N GLN A 64 1.71 0.74 13.19
CA GLN A 64 2.72 1.62 12.60
C GLN A 64 3.56 2.26 13.72
N PRO A 65 4.29 1.44 14.49
CA PRO A 65 4.95 1.92 15.72
C PRO A 65 6.07 2.94 15.45
N ALA A 66 6.60 2.98 14.24
CA ALA A 66 7.62 3.94 13.82
C ALA A 66 7.03 5.23 13.21
N SER A 67 5.72 5.32 13.02
CA SER A 67 5.07 6.53 12.54
C SER A 67 5.00 7.60 13.64
N THR A 68 5.18 8.87 13.25
CA THR A 68 5.08 10.02 14.18
C THR A 68 3.65 10.22 14.65
N ASP A 69 3.48 10.83 15.84
CA ASP A 69 2.16 11.18 16.38
C ASP A 69 1.37 12.08 15.43
N GLU A 70 2.04 13.01 14.75
CA GLU A 70 1.43 13.89 13.77
C GLU A 70 0.86 13.08 12.59
N MET A 71 1.63 12.12 12.06
CA MET A 71 1.19 11.26 10.96
C MET A 71 0.01 10.37 11.38
N LEU A 72 0.08 9.75 12.55
CA LEU A 72 -1.00 8.92 13.08
C LEU A 72 -2.29 9.72 13.28
N ARG A 73 -2.18 10.94 13.82
CA ARG A 73 -3.31 11.85 13.97
C ARG A 73 -3.89 12.27 12.63
N HIS A 74 -3.03 12.62 11.67
CA HIS A 74 -3.46 12.95 10.30
C HIS A 74 -4.24 11.78 9.67
N GLN A 75 -3.72 10.56 9.75
CA GLN A 75 -4.42 9.38 9.26
C GLN A 75 -5.76 9.16 9.95
N ALA A 76 -5.79 9.19 11.28
CA ALA A 76 -7.02 9.00 12.05
C ALA A 76 -8.12 9.99 11.64
N LEU A 77 -7.78 11.26 11.44
CA LEU A 77 -8.71 12.28 10.97
C LEU A 77 -9.24 12.01 9.57
N HIS A 78 -8.35 11.60 8.64
CA HIS A 78 -8.72 11.46 7.23
C HIS A 78 -9.31 10.10 6.87
N MET A 79 -8.96 9.04 7.59
CA MET A 79 -9.51 7.70 7.39
C MET A 79 -10.87 7.50 8.05
N THR A 80 -11.25 8.38 8.99
CA THR A 80 -12.51 8.29 9.71
C THR A 80 -13.38 9.52 9.50
N ARG A 81 -14.67 9.37 9.79
CA ARG A 81 -15.67 10.44 9.88
C ARG A 81 -16.11 10.59 11.33
N GLU A 82 -16.34 11.82 11.76
CA GLU A 82 -16.90 12.10 13.09
C GLU A 82 -18.39 11.80 13.15
N LEU A 83 -18.81 11.27 14.29
CA LEU A 83 -20.19 11.00 14.66
C LEU A 83 -20.58 11.86 15.88
N PRO A 84 -21.88 12.02 16.16
CA PRO A 84 -22.34 12.71 17.37
C PRO A 84 -21.67 12.15 18.64
N GLY A 85 -21.29 13.07 19.55
CA GLY A 85 -20.59 12.71 20.78
C GLY A 85 -19.09 12.48 20.65
N GLY A 86 -18.46 12.88 19.52
CA GLY A 86 -17.02 12.75 19.30
C GLY A 86 -16.55 11.36 18.90
N ARG A 87 -17.47 10.42 18.72
CA ARG A 87 -17.13 9.10 18.19
C ARG A 87 -16.63 9.19 16.76
N ARG A 88 -15.95 8.14 16.29
CA ARG A 88 -15.41 8.04 14.92
C ARG A 88 -15.89 6.77 14.23
N VAL A 89 -16.04 6.81 12.91
CA VAL A 89 -16.36 5.63 12.10
C VAL A 89 -15.43 5.60 10.89
N TRP A 90 -14.94 4.41 10.49
CA TRP A 90 -14.15 4.26 9.28
C TRP A 90 -14.92 4.73 8.05
N LYS A 91 -14.24 5.40 7.13
CA LYS A 91 -14.81 5.79 5.83
C LYS A 91 -14.91 4.62 4.85
N ARG A 92 -14.23 3.52 5.13
CA ARG A 92 -14.29 2.31 4.29
C ARG A 92 -15.71 1.73 4.30
N ASP A 93 -16.10 1.11 3.19
CA ASP A 93 -17.26 0.24 3.16
C ASP A 93 -16.88 -1.14 3.72
N ARG A 94 -17.62 -1.63 4.70
CA ARG A 94 -17.39 -2.95 5.31
C ARG A 94 -17.58 -4.09 4.31
N ALA A 95 -18.47 -3.96 3.35
CA ALA A 95 -18.68 -4.94 2.29
C ALA A 95 -17.40 -5.26 1.51
N LEU A 96 -16.46 -4.28 1.42
CA LEU A 96 -15.14 -4.51 0.83
C LEU A 96 -14.33 -5.58 1.57
N LEU A 97 -14.47 -5.69 2.89
CA LEU A 97 -13.77 -6.69 3.69
C LEU A 97 -14.41 -8.08 3.59
N GLU A 98 -15.73 -8.12 3.38
CA GLU A 98 -16.51 -9.36 3.35
C GLU A 98 -16.42 -10.08 2.01
N ALA A 99 -16.32 -9.32 0.92
CA ALA A 99 -16.33 -9.85 -0.46
C ALA A 99 -14.95 -9.80 -1.14
N TYR A 100 -13.88 -9.48 -0.42
CA TYR A 100 -12.57 -9.34 -1.03
C TYR A 100 -11.95 -10.69 -1.39
N GLU A 101 -11.88 -10.97 -2.68
CA GLU A 101 -11.05 -12.03 -3.25
C GLU A 101 -9.81 -11.42 -3.91
N ARG A 102 -8.66 -12.02 -3.63
CA ARG A 102 -7.38 -11.56 -4.18
C ARG A 102 -7.13 -12.25 -5.52
N PRO A 103 -7.24 -11.55 -6.67
CA PRO A 103 -6.98 -12.17 -7.96
C PRO A 103 -5.48 -12.41 -8.18
N ASP A 104 -5.14 -13.45 -8.97
CA ASP A 104 -3.81 -13.56 -9.59
C ASP A 104 -3.70 -12.50 -10.70
N LEU A 105 -2.67 -11.67 -10.64
CA LEU A 105 -2.44 -10.58 -11.59
C LEU A 105 -1.05 -10.64 -12.24
N TRP A 106 -0.41 -11.82 -12.28
CA TRP A 106 0.90 -11.97 -12.91
C TRP A 106 0.84 -11.76 -14.43
N GLU A 107 -0.22 -12.18 -15.08
CA GLU A 107 -0.40 -11.96 -16.51
C GLU A 107 -0.50 -10.45 -16.82
N GLU A 108 -1.33 -9.73 -16.08
CA GLU A 108 -1.45 -8.27 -16.20
C GLU A 108 -0.15 -7.56 -15.85
N TRP A 109 0.55 -8.02 -14.82
CA TRP A 109 1.85 -7.46 -14.45
C TRP A 109 2.83 -7.47 -15.62
N ARG A 110 2.94 -8.60 -16.35
CA ARG A 110 3.81 -8.77 -17.53
C ARG A 110 3.46 -7.85 -18.69
N ARG A 111 2.24 -7.37 -18.76
CA ARG A 111 1.76 -6.47 -19.82
C ARG A 111 2.06 -5.00 -19.57
N ILE A 112 2.60 -4.65 -18.42
CA ILE A 112 3.00 -3.27 -18.13
C ILE A 112 4.12 -2.85 -19.08
N SER A 113 3.91 -1.76 -19.82
CA SER A 113 4.84 -1.24 -20.81
C SER A 113 5.46 0.12 -20.45
N CYS A 114 4.85 0.85 -19.52
CA CYS A 114 5.39 2.14 -19.07
C CYS A 114 6.57 1.96 -18.10
N PRO A 115 7.45 2.98 -17.96
CA PRO A 115 8.45 3.02 -16.91
C PRO A 115 7.84 2.77 -15.54
N THR A 116 8.39 1.80 -14.80
CA THR A 116 7.81 1.36 -13.53
C THR A 116 8.84 1.38 -12.40
N LEU A 117 8.43 1.84 -11.24
CA LEU A 117 9.18 1.75 -10.00
C LEU A 117 8.44 0.84 -9.02
N ILE A 118 9.12 -0.20 -8.54
CA ILE A 118 8.69 -1.00 -7.40
C ILE A 118 9.40 -0.46 -6.17
N VAL A 119 8.66 -0.11 -5.12
CA VAL A 119 9.24 0.28 -3.82
C VAL A 119 8.69 -0.63 -2.75
N ARG A 120 9.56 -1.24 -1.94
CA ARG A 120 9.16 -2.04 -0.79
C ARG A 120 9.91 -1.62 0.48
N GLY A 121 9.28 -1.82 1.63
CA GLY A 121 9.96 -1.80 2.92
C GLY A 121 10.71 -3.12 3.14
N ARG A 122 11.97 -3.07 3.58
CA ARG A 122 12.75 -4.31 3.79
C ARG A 122 12.15 -5.23 4.85
N GLN A 123 11.44 -4.67 5.81
CA GLN A 123 10.73 -5.39 6.85
C GLN A 123 9.28 -5.72 6.50
N SER A 124 8.85 -5.47 5.26
CA SER A 124 7.50 -5.82 4.81
C SER A 124 7.40 -7.31 4.50
N ASP A 125 6.42 -7.95 5.13
CA ASP A 125 6.01 -9.32 4.84
C ASP A 125 4.93 -9.38 3.73
N LEU A 126 4.33 -8.23 3.37
CA LEU A 126 3.31 -8.17 2.33
C LEU A 126 3.92 -8.29 0.93
N LEU A 127 4.92 -7.47 0.61
CA LEU A 127 5.72 -7.67 -0.60
C LEU A 127 7.06 -8.27 -0.21
N ARG A 128 7.18 -9.58 -0.29
CA ARG A 128 8.42 -10.29 0.01
C ARG A 128 9.51 -9.97 -1.01
N HIS A 129 10.76 -10.08 -0.57
CA HIS A 129 11.93 -9.77 -1.41
C HIS A 129 11.97 -10.62 -2.68
N ASP A 130 11.79 -11.93 -2.56
CA ASP A 130 11.82 -12.87 -3.69
C ASP A 130 10.73 -12.54 -4.73
N VAL A 131 9.53 -12.17 -4.28
CA VAL A 131 8.45 -11.75 -5.15
C VAL A 131 8.75 -10.42 -5.83
N ALA A 132 9.30 -9.44 -5.11
CA ALA A 132 9.69 -8.14 -5.69
C ALA A 132 10.80 -8.29 -6.74
N VAL A 133 11.75 -9.20 -6.52
CA VAL A 133 12.79 -9.55 -7.51
C VAL A 133 12.16 -10.17 -8.75
N ARG A 134 11.25 -11.14 -8.59
CA ARG A 134 10.51 -11.73 -9.70
C ARG A 134 9.70 -10.67 -10.46
N MET A 135 8.98 -9.78 -9.77
CA MET A 135 8.26 -8.68 -10.41
C MET A 135 9.17 -7.81 -11.29
N ARG A 136 10.39 -7.52 -10.82
CA ARG A 136 11.40 -6.78 -11.59
C ARG A 136 11.85 -7.54 -12.83
N GLU A 137 12.00 -8.86 -12.76
CA GLU A 137 12.48 -9.70 -13.86
C GLU A 137 11.44 -9.91 -14.97
N GLU A 138 10.17 -9.82 -14.63
CA GLU A 138 9.04 -10.07 -15.56
C GLU A 138 8.74 -8.89 -16.51
N ILE A 139 9.21 -7.67 -16.24
CA ILE A 139 9.00 -6.51 -17.10
C ILE A 139 10.31 -5.74 -17.38
N LYS A 140 10.40 -5.11 -18.56
CA LYS A 140 11.68 -4.57 -19.05
C LYS A 140 12.07 -3.22 -18.48
N ARG A 141 11.10 -2.31 -18.33
CA ARG A 141 11.34 -0.91 -17.95
C ARG A 141 11.00 -0.72 -16.48
N VAL A 142 11.77 -1.35 -15.61
CA VAL A 142 11.47 -1.39 -14.17
C VAL A 142 12.70 -1.16 -13.32
N ARG A 143 12.51 -0.52 -12.18
CA ARG A 143 13.47 -0.43 -11.07
C ARG A 143 12.83 -0.95 -9.80
N LEU A 144 13.62 -1.63 -8.98
CA LEU A 144 13.26 -2.05 -7.64
C LEU A 144 14.10 -1.27 -6.64
N VAL A 145 13.45 -0.64 -5.68
CA VAL A 145 14.08 0.02 -4.54
C VAL A 145 13.52 -0.57 -3.25
N GLU A 146 14.42 -0.90 -2.34
CA GLU A 146 14.08 -1.42 -1.02
C GLU A 146 14.56 -0.40 0.03
N LEU A 147 13.65 0.07 0.87
CA LEU A 147 13.93 1.04 1.91
C LEU A 147 14.00 0.36 3.27
N ASP A 148 15.03 0.69 4.04
CA ASP A 148 15.21 0.20 5.40
C ASP A 148 14.27 0.91 6.38
N GLY A 149 14.01 0.26 7.52
CA GLY A 149 13.36 0.89 8.67
C GLY A 149 11.84 0.90 8.64
N GLY A 150 11.19 0.05 7.83
CA GLY A 150 9.74 -0.01 7.86
C GLY A 150 9.13 -1.27 7.22
N GLY A 151 7.94 -1.64 7.71
CA GLY A 151 7.07 -2.66 7.15
C GLY A 151 6.20 -2.11 6.02
N HIS A 152 4.94 -2.53 5.98
CA HIS A 152 3.98 -2.12 4.93
C HIS A 152 3.73 -0.60 4.86
N TRP A 153 3.97 0.13 5.93
CA TRP A 153 3.76 1.57 6.03
C TRP A 153 5.05 2.39 5.94
N PHE A 154 6.16 1.78 5.51
CA PHE A 154 7.49 2.40 5.44
C PHE A 154 7.52 3.77 4.76
N TYR A 155 6.69 4.02 3.78
CA TYR A 155 6.64 5.29 3.04
C TYR A 155 6.23 6.49 3.92
N GLN A 156 5.57 6.22 5.04
CA GLN A 156 5.23 7.21 6.06
C GLN A 156 6.30 7.26 7.16
N GLU A 157 6.80 6.09 7.56
CA GLU A 157 7.82 5.93 8.60
C GLU A 157 9.20 6.42 8.12
N GLN A 158 9.49 6.26 6.83
CA GLN A 158 10.74 6.68 6.17
C GLN A 158 10.48 7.74 5.09
N HIS A 159 9.65 8.73 5.41
CA HIS A 159 9.14 9.74 4.46
C HIS A 159 10.25 10.36 3.60
N GLY A 160 11.38 10.81 4.19
CA GLY A 160 12.46 11.46 3.45
C GLY A 160 13.13 10.56 2.42
N ALA A 161 13.38 9.29 2.77
CA ALA A 161 13.97 8.32 1.85
C ALA A 161 12.98 7.96 0.73
N PHE A 162 11.71 7.83 1.07
CA PHE A 162 10.65 7.57 0.09
C PHE A 162 10.49 8.74 -0.89
N GLU A 163 10.38 9.98 -0.38
CA GLU A 163 10.28 11.17 -1.22
C GLU A 163 11.49 11.31 -2.17
N THR A 164 12.70 11.11 -1.68
CA THR A 164 13.93 11.13 -2.49
C THR A 164 13.85 10.09 -3.62
N THR A 165 13.41 8.88 -3.32
CA THR A 165 13.25 7.79 -4.29
C THR A 165 12.24 8.16 -5.38
N VAL A 166 11.09 8.70 -5.00
CA VAL A 166 10.04 9.14 -5.92
C VAL A 166 10.54 10.24 -6.85
N ARG A 167 11.18 11.28 -6.29
CA ARG A 167 11.74 12.40 -7.07
C ARG A 167 12.81 11.92 -8.06
N TRP A 168 13.71 11.04 -7.62
CA TRP A 168 14.74 10.47 -8.47
C TRP A 168 14.13 9.67 -9.64
N PHE A 169 13.13 8.86 -9.39
CA PHE A 169 12.46 8.09 -10.45
C PHE A 169 11.74 8.97 -11.46
N LEU A 170 11.03 10.00 -11.00
CA LEU A 170 10.30 10.92 -11.90
C LEU A 170 11.24 11.74 -12.79
N GLN A 171 12.45 12.04 -12.33
CA GLN A 171 13.46 12.74 -13.11
C GLN A 171 14.18 11.84 -14.12
N ARG A 172 14.29 10.54 -13.85
CA ARG A 172 15.09 9.57 -14.63
C ARG A 172 14.38 8.21 -14.71
N PRO A 173 13.22 8.13 -15.36
CA PRO A 173 12.53 6.85 -15.53
C PRO A 173 13.40 5.88 -16.35
N PRO A 174 13.29 4.55 -16.15
CA PRO A 174 14.03 3.53 -16.90
C PRO A 174 13.64 3.45 -18.36
#